data_3c0f522639704e97eddf35b13d82f392
#
_entry.id   3c0f522639704e97eddf35b13d82f392
#
_cell.length_a   1.000
_cell.length_b   1.000
_cell.length_c   1.000
_cell.angle_alpha   90.00
_cell.angle_beta   90.00
_cell.angle_gamma   90.00
#
_symmetry.space_group_name_H-M   'P 1'
#
loop_
_entity.id
_entity.type
_entity.pdbx_description
1 polymer ?
#
loop_
_entity_poly.entity_id
_entity_poly.type
_entity_poly.pdbx_seq_one_letter_code
_entity_poly.pdbx_strand_id
1 'polypeptide(L)'
;MRDVGRALETRHDGQPAYVLHSRPYRETSVIVETFTRDHGRVAMVARGARRPKSALRGILLSFQPLLLSWGGRGELRTLVRAEWHGAYRPLKGQALICGFYLNELLLKLTARDDPHERLFGVYQETLAALEAGGEPAPVLRQFEMCLLRELGYAVILDRDVEHGEPVAREGSYTYVVERGPVRTAGTGPAGVELSGQTLLDMQSGVFSSAATQQQSKVLMRTLINHCLGNQVLHTRQLLRDLQEL
;
A
#
# COMPACT_ATOMS: atom_id res chain seq x y z
N MET A 1 41.62 -27.95 16.76
CA MET A 1 41.50 -26.74 15.95
C MET A 1 40.18 -26.82 15.19
N ARG A 2 39.10 -26.47 15.85
CA ARG A 2 37.75 -26.37 15.28
C ARG A 2 37.35 -24.93 15.37
N ASP A 3 36.92 -24.44 14.31
CA ASP A 3 36.12 -23.25 14.14
C ASP A 3 36.77 -22.23 13.17
N VAL A 4 36.33 -22.28 11.96
CA VAL A 4 36.26 -21.06 11.12
C VAL A 4 35.23 -21.31 10.02
N GLY A 5 34.04 -20.77 10.14
CA GLY A 5 33.09 -20.84 9.03
C GLY A 5 31.66 -20.53 9.41
N ARG A 6 31.42 -19.82 10.52
CA ARG A 6 30.10 -19.21 10.71
C ARG A 6 30.04 -18.03 9.77
N ALA A 7 29.62 -18.31 8.52
CA ALA A 7 29.32 -17.31 7.54
C ALA A 7 28.48 -16.22 8.20
N LEU A 8 28.93 -14.96 8.13
CA LEU A 8 28.26 -13.78 8.63
C LEU A 8 26.78 -13.85 8.20
N GLU A 9 25.91 -14.27 9.12
CA GLU A 9 24.47 -14.17 8.94
C GLU A 9 24.20 -12.67 8.77
N THR A 10 23.63 -12.30 7.63
CA THR A 10 23.20 -10.93 7.37
C THR A 10 22.15 -10.59 8.42
N ARG A 11 22.53 -9.80 9.40
CA ARG A 11 21.66 -9.37 10.49
C ARG A 11 21.27 -7.92 10.25
N HIS A 12 20.00 -7.65 10.38
CA HIS A 12 19.41 -6.32 10.30
C HIS A 12 18.83 -5.99 11.67
N ASP A 13 19.22 -4.87 12.25
CA ASP A 13 18.82 -4.48 13.60
C ASP A 13 17.98 -3.21 13.58
N GLY A 14 16.90 -3.19 14.40
CA GLY A 14 16.10 -2.00 14.68
C GLY A 14 15.45 -1.34 13.46
N GLN A 15 15.03 -2.12 12.46
CA GLN A 15 14.47 -1.59 11.22
C GLN A 15 13.01 -1.16 11.40
N PRO A 16 12.63 0.09 11.01
CA PRO A 16 11.24 0.53 11.02
C PRO A 16 10.40 -0.36 10.11
N ALA A 17 9.27 -0.84 10.62
CA ALA A 17 8.45 -1.82 9.92
C ALA A 17 6.98 -1.81 10.38
N TYR A 18 6.11 -2.35 9.53
CA TYR A 18 4.72 -2.69 9.82
C TYR A 18 4.44 -4.14 9.45
N VAL A 19 3.60 -4.82 10.23
CA VAL A 19 3.09 -6.14 9.87
C VAL A 19 1.93 -5.96 8.87
N LEU A 20 2.09 -6.50 7.68
CA LEU A 20 1.05 -6.51 6.66
C LEU A 20 0.08 -7.68 6.84
N HIS A 21 0.64 -8.86 7.11
CA HIS A 21 -0.11 -10.10 7.28
C HIS A 21 0.64 -11.07 8.17
N SER A 22 -0.10 -11.92 8.89
CA SER A 22 0.47 -13.01 9.67
C SER A 22 -0.32 -14.29 9.46
N ARG A 23 0.38 -15.43 9.42
CA ARG A 23 -0.24 -16.75 9.29
C ARG A 23 0.43 -17.77 10.21
N PRO A 24 -0.32 -18.74 10.76
CA PRO A 24 0.25 -19.82 11.53
C PRO A 24 1.33 -20.57 10.75
N TYR A 25 2.40 -20.92 11.46
CA TYR A 25 3.49 -21.73 10.91
C TYR A 25 3.98 -22.71 11.95
N ARG A 26 3.95 -24.01 11.63
CA ARG A 26 4.20 -25.10 12.60
C ARG A 26 3.33 -24.93 13.85
N GLU A 27 3.67 -25.59 14.96
CA GLU A 27 2.84 -25.62 16.16
C GLU A 27 2.79 -24.30 16.92
N THR A 28 3.92 -23.59 17.08
CA THR A 28 4.04 -22.43 17.96
C THR A 28 4.49 -21.15 17.28
N SER A 29 4.82 -21.18 16.00
CA SER A 29 5.37 -20.05 15.24
C SER A 29 4.31 -19.39 14.37
N VAL A 30 4.62 -18.19 13.88
CA VAL A 30 3.91 -17.52 12.79
C VAL A 30 4.90 -17.10 11.72
N ILE A 31 4.46 -17.06 10.46
CA ILE A 31 5.13 -16.28 9.42
C ILE A 31 4.45 -14.92 9.39
N VAL A 32 5.25 -13.88 9.48
CA VAL A 32 4.81 -12.49 9.30
C VAL A 32 5.36 -11.93 7.99
N GLU A 33 4.48 -11.36 7.19
CA GLU A 33 4.85 -10.53 6.05
C GLU A 33 4.91 -9.09 6.57
N THR A 34 6.04 -8.44 6.39
CA THR A 34 6.27 -7.09 6.89
C THR A 34 6.60 -6.15 5.75
N PHE A 35 6.28 -4.87 5.92
CA PHE A 35 6.77 -3.79 5.08
C PHE A 35 7.77 -2.99 5.90
N THR A 36 9.01 -2.94 5.45
CA THR A 36 10.12 -2.28 6.12
C THR A 36 10.57 -1.08 5.28
N ARG A 37 11.10 -0.04 5.95
CA ARG A 37 11.53 1.17 5.25
C ARG A 37 12.68 0.89 4.30
N ASP A 38 13.72 0.22 4.78
CA ASP A 38 15.02 0.13 4.08
C ASP A 38 15.21 -1.18 3.30
N HIS A 39 14.26 -2.14 3.44
CA HIS A 39 14.37 -3.47 2.81
C HIS A 39 13.07 -3.91 2.12
N GLY A 40 12.08 -3.02 1.95
CA GLY A 40 10.82 -3.34 1.32
C GLY A 40 10.03 -4.42 2.06
N ARG A 41 9.39 -5.34 1.34
CA ARG A 41 8.67 -6.45 1.96
C ARG A 41 9.62 -7.58 2.38
N VAL A 42 9.52 -7.98 3.64
CA VAL A 42 10.32 -9.07 4.20
C VAL A 42 9.42 -10.08 4.91
N ALA A 43 9.58 -11.36 4.57
CA ALA A 43 8.90 -12.47 5.26
C ALA A 43 9.77 -13.02 6.39
N MET A 44 9.21 -13.17 7.59
CA MET A 44 9.94 -13.61 8.76
C MET A 44 9.19 -14.70 9.53
N VAL A 45 9.93 -15.69 10.07
CA VAL A 45 9.41 -16.63 11.06
C VAL A 45 9.59 -16.03 12.45
N ALA A 46 8.49 -15.76 13.15
CA ALA A 46 8.47 -15.42 14.56
C ALA A 46 8.27 -16.70 15.39
N ARG A 47 9.38 -17.26 15.89
CA ARG A 47 9.38 -18.52 16.65
C ARG A 47 8.71 -18.35 17.99
N GLY A 48 7.82 -19.28 18.37
CA GLY A 48 7.13 -19.27 19.64
C GLY A 48 6.09 -18.15 19.81
N ALA A 49 5.78 -17.38 18.77
CA ALA A 49 4.81 -16.27 18.85
C ALA A 49 3.40 -16.73 19.25
N ARG A 50 3.03 -17.99 18.99
CA ARG A 50 1.72 -18.56 19.37
C ARG A 50 1.68 -19.17 20.78
N ARG A 51 2.80 -19.24 21.49
CA ARG A 51 2.80 -19.75 22.87
C ARG A 51 1.93 -18.87 23.77
N PRO A 52 1.20 -19.40 24.75
CA PRO A 52 0.24 -18.64 25.57
C PRO A 52 0.84 -17.40 26.25
N LYS A 53 2.10 -17.48 26.69
CA LYS A 53 2.82 -16.39 27.40
C LYS A 53 3.77 -15.60 26.49
N SER A 54 3.62 -15.69 25.17
CA SER A 54 4.50 -14.99 24.23
C SER A 54 4.14 -13.51 24.14
N ALA A 55 5.10 -12.64 24.48
CA ALA A 55 4.97 -11.19 24.28
C ALA A 55 4.76 -10.82 22.80
N LEU A 56 5.29 -11.62 21.86
CA LEU A 56 5.15 -11.38 20.42
C LEU A 56 3.69 -11.38 19.95
N ARG A 57 2.76 -12.07 20.66
CA ARG A 57 1.33 -12.06 20.30
C ARG A 57 0.72 -10.65 20.33
N GLY A 58 1.10 -9.83 21.30
CA GLY A 58 0.62 -8.46 21.43
C GLY A 58 1.40 -7.45 20.59
N ILE A 59 2.64 -7.81 20.19
CA ILE A 59 3.51 -6.91 19.44
C ILE A 59 3.29 -7.03 17.94
N LEU A 60 3.16 -8.24 17.40
CA LEU A 60 3.06 -8.50 15.96
C LEU A 60 1.63 -8.32 15.43
N LEU A 61 1.03 -7.18 15.73
CA LEU A 61 -0.29 -6.79 15.22
C LEU A 61 -0.13 -5.88 14.00
N SER A 62 -1.10 -5.95 13.07
CA SER A 62 -1.12 -5.05 11.92
C SER A 62 -1.32 -3.58 12.34
N PHE A 63 -0.81 -2.66 11.52
CA PHE A 63 -0.94 -1.21 11.67
C PHE A 63 -0.18 -0.60 12.86
N GLN A 64 0.60 -1.39 13.59
CA GLN A 64 1.49 -0.88 14.64
C GLN A 64 2.86 -0.54 14.05
N PRO A 65 3.42 0.64 14.35
CA PRO A 65 4.81 0.93 14.02
C PRO A 65 5.73 0.09 14.93
N LEU A 66 6.64 -0.63 14.31
CA LEU A 66 7.56 -1.54 14.98
C LEU A 66 9.01 -1.24 14.61
N LEU A 67 9.93 -1.58 15.51
CA LEU A 67 11.34 -1.82 15.21
C LEU A 67 11.58 -3.32 15.20
N LEU A 68 11.97 -3.85 14.05
CA LEU A 68 12.23 -5.27 13.86
C LEU A 68 13.71 -5.53 13.65
N SER A 69 14.20 -6.61 14.27
CA SER A 69 15.54 -7.15 13.99
C SER A 69 15.38 -8.59 13.51
N TRP A 70 16.10 -8.94 12.46
CA TRP A 70 16.06 -10.28 11.89
C TRP A 70 17.42 -10.71 11.37
N GLY A 71 17.55 -12.02 11.13
CA GLY A 71 18.72 -12.62 10.52
C GLY A 71 18.36 -13.77 9.59
N GLY A 72 19.36 -14.26 8.89
CA GLY A 72 19.22 -15.37 7.95
C GLY A 72 19.26 -14.94 6.50
N ARG A 73 19.39 -15.94 5.62
CA ARG A 73 19.45 -15.79 4.16
C ARG A 73 18.23 -16.43 3.50
N GLY A 74 17.95 -16.04 2.25
CA GLY A 74 16.83 -16.59 1.47
C GLY A 74 15.51 -15.84 1.73
N GLU A 75 14.42 -16.32 1.19
CA GLU A 75 13.11 -15.65 1.17
C GLU A 75 12.43 -15.56 2.54
N LEU A 76 12.75 -16.46 3.47
CA LEU A 76 12.15 -16.53 4.79
C LEU A 76 13.22 -16.30 5.85
N ARG A 77 13.23 -15.12 6.44
CA ARG A 77 14.15 -14.71 7.51
C ARG A 77 13.70 -15.24 8.88
N THR A 78 14.54 -15.11 9.89
CA THR A 78 14.17 -15.39 11.28
C THR A 78 14.06 -14.09 12.06
N LEU A 79 12.90 -13.78 12.63
CA LEU A 79 12.71 -12.66 13.52
C LEU A 79 13.50 -12.90 14.81
N VAL A 80 14.34 -11.94 15.19
CA VAL A 80 15.16 -11.96 16.40
C VAL A 80 14.52 -11.09 17.49
N ARG A 81 14.07 -9.89 17.15
CA ARG A 81 13.51 -8.91 18.07
C ARG A 81 12.38 -8.13 17.41
N ALA A 82 11.36 -7.80 18.17
CA ALA A 82 10.29 -6.89 17.76
C ALA A 82 9.95 -5.98 18.94
N GLU A 83 9.87 -4.69 18.69
CA GLU A 83 9.56 -3.67 19.68
C GLU A 83 8.58 -2.67 19.07
N TRP A 84 7.72 -2.10 19.90
CA TRP A 84 6.87 -1.00 19.52
C TRP A 84 7.71 0.27 19.31
N HIS A 85 7.31 1.02 18.28
CA HIS A 85 7.96 2.27 17.94
C HIS A 85 6.92 3.39 17.81
N GLY A 86 6.69 4.11 18.90
CA GLY A 86 5.73 5.20 18.96
C GLY A 86 4.41 4.82 19.64
N ALA A 87 3.42 5.73 19.56
CA ALA A 87 2.08 5.50 20.08
C ALA A 87 1.28 4.63 19.11
N TYR A 88 0.51 3.71 19.64
CA TYR A 88 -0.44 2.90 18.88
C TYR A 88 -1.87 3.23 19.27
N ARG A 89 -2.66 3.55 18.28
CA ARG A 89 -4.13 3.63 18.40
C ARG A 89 -4.75 2.71 17.35
N PRO A 90 -5.60 1.77 17.75
CA PRO A 90 -6.16 0.81 16.82
C PRO A 90 -7.11 1.48 15.82
N LEU A 91 -6.96 1.18 14.55
CA LEU A 91 -7.93 1.52 13.53
C LEU A 91 -9.27 0.82 13.84
N LYS A 92 -10.40 1.52 13.62
CA LYS A 92 -11.74 1.01 13.91
C LYS A 92 -12.68 1.23 12.72
N GLY A 93 -13.73 0.41 12.64
CA GLY A 93 -14.77 0.56 11.64
C GLY A 93 -14.22 0.61 10.22
N GLN A 94 -14.63 1.60 9.44
CA GLN A 94 -14.22 1.79 8.06
C GLN A 94 -12.71 2.00 7.91
N ALA A 95 -12.07 2.74 8.83
CA ALA A 95 -10.62 2.96 8.82
C ALA A 95 -9.84 1.65 8.90
N LEU A 96 -10.31 0.67 9.69
CA LEU A 96 -9.70 -0.66 9.79
C LEU A 96 -9.73 -1.39 8.44
N ILE A 97 -10.86 -1.34 7.74
CA ILE A 97 -10.98 -1.98 6.42
C ILE A 97 -10.08 -1.28 5.39
N CYS A 98 -10.00 0.06 5.45
CA CYS A 98 -9.05 0.81 4.63
C CYS A 98 -7.59 0.40 4.91
N GLY A 99 -7.22 0.21 6.18
CA GLY A 99 -5.90 -0.32 6.53
C GLY A 99 -5.62 -1.70 5.92
N PHE A 100 -6.57 -2.64 5.99
CA PHE A 100 -6.43 -3.93 5.33
C PHE A 100 -6.35 -3.81 3.81
N TYR A 101 -7.05 -2.86 3.22
CA TYR A 101 -6.93 -2.59 1.78
C TYR A 101 -5.52 -2.13 1.41
N LEU A 102 -4.91 -1.22 2.18
CA LEU A 102 -3.51 -0.80 1.97
C LEU A 102 -2.56 -1.99 2.07
N ASN A 103 -2.72 -2.83 3.10
CA ASN A 103 -1.91 -4.03 3.27
C ASN A 103 -2.05 -4.99 2.10
N GLU A 104 -3.28 -5.21 1.61
CA GLU A 104 -3.53 -6.10 0.48
C GLU A 104 -2.89 -5.58 -0.81
N LEU A 105 -2.93 -4.25 -1.07
CA LEU A 105 -2.25 -3.63 -2.20
C LEU A 105 -0.73 -3.85 -2.13
N LEU A 106 -0.11 -3.58 -0.98
CA LEU A 106 1.32 -3.81 -0.79
C LEU A 106 1.68 -5.27 -0.99
N LEU A 107 0.92 -6.21 -0.41
CA LEU A 107 1.17 -7.64 -0.54
C LEU A 107 1.12 -8.14 -1.97
N LYS A 108 0.24 -7.59 -2.79
CA LYS A 108 0.00 -8.04 -4.16
C LYS A 108 0.86 -7.33 -5.20
N LEU A 109 1.19 -6.08 -4.98
CA LEU A 109 1.80 -5.23 -6.01
C LEU A 109 3.28 -4.94 -5.80
N THR A 110 3.82 -5.06 -4.57
CA THR A 110 5.26 -4.85 -4.36
C THR A 110 6.03 -6.17 -4.32
N ALA A 111 7.27 -6.17 -4.79
CA ALA A 111 8.15 -7.31 -4.68
C ALA A 111 8.73 -7.47 -3.26
N ARG A 112 9.27 -8.65 -2.94
CA ARG A 112 10.06 -8.84 -1.71
C ARG A 112 11.47 -8.31 -1.90
N ASP A 113 12.06 -7.87 -0.80
CA ASP A 113 13.43 -7.35 -0.75
C ASP A 113 13.66 -6.15 -1.73
N ASP A 114 12.59 -5.44 -2.07
CA ASP A 114 12.61 -4.25 -2.93
C ASP A 114 12.19 -3.02 -2.11
N PRO A 115 13.12 -2.14 -1.72
CA PRO A 115 12.83 -1.01 -0.85
C PRO A 115 12.09 0.10 -1.59
N HIS A 116 11.06 0.63 -0.93
CA HIS A 116 10.27 1.77 -1.37
C HIS A 116 10.12 2.77 -0.20
N GLU A 117 11.18 3.49 0.11
CA GLU A 117 11.22 4.39 1.29
C GLU A 117 10.12 5.44 1.26
N ARG A 118 9.88 6.06 0.10
CA ARG A 118 8.81 7.05 -0.07
C ARG A 118 7.43 6.43 0.17
N LEU A 119 7.17 5.25 -0.38
CA LEU A 119 5.90 4.56 -0.19
C LEU A 119 5.71 4.15 1.27
N PHE A 120 6.78 3.79 1.97
CA PHE A 120 6.74 3.51 3.41
C PHE A 120 6.30 4.76 4.20
N GLY A 121 6.85 5.93 3.91
CA GLY A 121 6.45 7.20 4.53
C GLY A 121 4.97 7.52 4.27
N VAL A 122 4.53 7.43 3.01
CA VAL A 122 3.12 7.66 2.63
C VAL A 122 2.18 6.63 3.28
N TYR A 123 2.59 5.37 3.42
CA TYR A 123 1.81 4.36 4.14
C TYR A 123 1.62 4.75 5.62
N GLN A 124 2.69 5.20 6.27
CA GLN A 124 2.65 5.66 7.66
C GLN A 124 1.73 6.88 7.84
N GLU A 125 1.85 7.88 6.97
CA GLU A 125 1.00 9.07 6.97
C GLU A 125 -0.47 8.71 6.73
N THR A 126 -0.73 7.79 5.80
CA THR A 126 -2.08 7.29 5.50
C THR A 126 -2.71 6.62 6.72
N LEU A 127 -1.97 5.75 7.42
CA LEU A 127 -2.47 5.12 8.65
C LEU A 127 -2.76 6.15 9.74
N ALA A 128 -1.88 7.14 9.92
CA ALA A 128 -2.07 8.20 10.90
C ALA A 128 -3.31 9.07 10.57
N ALA A 129 -3.54 9.41 9.30
CA ALA A 129 -4.73 10.15 8.87
C ALA A 129 -6.03 9.35 9.09
N LEU A 130 -6.02 8.05 8.80
CA LEU A 130 -7.16 7.15 9.06
C LEU A 130 -7.44 7.01 10.56
N GLU A 131 -6.40 6.94 11.40
CA GLU A 131 -6.49 6.88 12.86
C GLU A 131 -7.10 8.16 13.44
N ALA A 132 -6.71 9.31 12.90
CA ALA A 132 -7.23 10.62 13.29
C ALA A 132 -8.69 10.85 12.88
N GLY A 133 -9.31 9.92 12.14
CA GLY A 133 -10.68 10.06 11.64
C GLY A 133 -10.80 10.91 10.39
N GLY A 134 -9.71 11.07 9.65
CA GLY A 134 -9.71 11.74 8.35
C GLY A 134 -10.63 11.04 7.34
N GLU A 135 -11.11 11.83 6.36
CA GLU A 135 -11.95 11.29 5.29
C GLU A 135 -11.15 10.25 4.47
N PRO A 136 -11.61 8.98 4.38
CA PRO A 136 -10.82 7.92 3.78
C PRO A 136 -10.53 8.13 2.27
N ALA A 137 -11.47 8.71 1.52
CA ALA A 137 -11.35 8.80 0.07
C ALA A 137 -10.10 9.58 -0.40
N PRO A 138 -9.83 10.83 0.05
CA PRO A 138 -8.63 11.57 -0.31
C PRO A 138 -7.34 10.84 0.09
N VAL A 139 -7.31 10.32 1.30
CA VAL A 139 -6.13 9.67 1.89
C VAL A 139 -5.75 8.42 1.09
N LEU A 140 -6.74 7.60 0.73
CA LEU A 140 -6.52 6.42 -0.10
C LEU A 140 -6.05 6.79 -1.51
N ARG A 141 -6.61 7.85 -2.12
CA ARG A 141 -6.18 8.31 -3.46
C ARG A 141 -4.71 8.71 -3.48
N GLN A 142 -4.24 9.44 -2.47
CA GLN A 142 -2.83 9.84 -2.35
C GLN A 142 -1.91 8.62 -2.22
N PHE A 143 -2.28 7.64 -1.39
CA PHE A 143 -1.53 6.40 -1.26
C PHE A 143 -1.47 5.62 -2.57
N GLU A 144 -2.62 5.41 -3.23
CA GLU A 144 -2.71 4.69 -4.50
C GLU A 144 -1.88 5.33 -5.60
N MET A 145 -1.90 6.65 -5.72
CA MET A 145 -1.07 7.40 -6.67
C MET A 145 0.42 7.23 -6.38
N CYS A 146 0.81 7.27 -5.11
CA CYS A 146 2.20 7.00 -4.71
C CYS A 146 2.60 5.57 -5.04
N LEU A 147 1.77 4.59 -4.71
CA LEU A 147 2.02 3.18 -5.01
C LEU A 147 2.25 2.96 -6.52
N LEU A 148 1.36 3.46 -7.37
CA LEU A 148 1.51 3.30 -8.82
C LEU A 148 2.81 3.94 -9.33
N ARG A 149 3.18 5.12 -8.81
CA ARG A 149 4.43 5.80 -9.16
C ARG A 149 5.66 4.96 -8.76
N GLU A 150 5.67 4.44 -7.55
CA GLU A 150 6.76 3.59 -7.06
C GLU A 150 6.89 2.26 -7.83
N LEU A 151 5.80 1.77 -8.40
CA LEU A 151 5.77 0.60 -9.28
C LEU A 151 6.20 0.93 -10.73
N GLY A 152 6.55 2.18 -11.02
CA GLY A 152 6.96 2.62 -12.35
C GLY A 152 5.80 2.96 -13.31
N TYR A 153 4.55 2.94 -12.83
CA TYR A 153 3.42 3.40 -13.62
C TYR A 153 3.32 4.93 -13.54
N ALA A 154 3.61 5.60 -14.64
CA ALA A 154 3.44 7.05 -14.75
C ALA A 154 1.94 7.39 -14.82
N VAL A 155 1.39 7.95 -13.74
CA VAL A 155 0.04 8.52 -13.78
C VAL A 155 0.16 9.96 -14.27
N ILE A 156 0.05 10.14 -15.60
CA ILE A 156 0.11 11.46 -16.24
C ILE A 156 -1.22 12.16 -16.00
N LEU A 157 -1.18 13.39 -15.46
CA LEU A 157 -2.37 14.16 -15.10
C LEU A 157 -2.31 15.60 -15.59
N ASP A 158 -1.18 16.04 -16.13
CA ASP A 158 -0.86 17.44 -16.41
C ASP A 158 -1.04 17.82 -17.89
N ARG A 159 -1.11 16.86 -18.78
CA ARG A 159 -1.16 17.11 -20.23
C ARG A 159 -1.97 16.07 -20.99
N ASP A 160 -2.52 16.48 -22.12
CA ASP A 160 -3.01 15.60 -23.18
C ASP A 160 -1.82 14.86 -23.82
N VAL A 161 -1.85 13.54 -23.80
CA VAL A 161 -0.74 12.72 -24.30
C VAL A 161 -0.72 12.59 -25.84
N GLU A 162 -1.77 13.02 -26.54
CA GLU A 162 -1.84 12.98 -28.00
C GLU A 162 -1.26 14.24 -28.63
N HIS A 163 -1.51 15.41 -28.05
CA HIS A 163 -1.06 16.68 -28.57
C HIS A 163 0.04 17.34 -27.71
N GLY A 164 0.28 16.83 -26.49
CA GLY A 164 1.26 17.40 -25.56
C GLY A 164 0.79 18.67 -24.87
N GLU A 165 -0.45 19.11 -25.10
CA GLU A 165 -1.01 20.34 -24.53
C GLU A 165 -1.31 20.17 -23.03
N PRO A 166 -1.13 21.22 -22.22
CA PRO A 166 -1.54 21.18 -20.81
C PRO A 166 -3.03 20.89 -20.66
N VAL A 167 -3.40 20.17 -19.59
CA VAL A 167 -4.80 19.89 -19.29
C VAL A 167 -5.54 21.20 -19.02
N ALA A 168 -6.60 21.45 -19.82
CA ALA A 168 -7.50 22.58 -19.63
C ALA A 168 -8.60 22.22 -18.63
N ARG A 169 -8.84 23.09 -17.62
CA ARG A 169 -9.82 22.90 -16.55
C ARG A 169 -11.21 22.51 -17.06
N GLU A 170 -11.69 23.19 -18.10
CA GLU A 170 -13.00 23.00 -18.70
C GLU A 170 -13.03 21.89 -19.76
N GLY A 171 -11.89 21.23 -19.97
CA GLY A 171 -11.76 20.14 -20.96
C GLY A 171 -12.37 18.84 -20.48
N SER A 172 -12.79 18.01 -21.43
CA SER A 172 -13.16 16.63 -21.22
C SER A 172 -12.04 15.71 -21.73
N TYR A 173 -11.73 14.67 -21.00
CA TYR A 173 -10.63 13.76 -21.30
C TYR A 173 -11.07 12.30 -21.12
N THR A 174 -10.51 11.42 -21.93
CA THR A 174 -10.54 9.98 -21.67
C THR A 174 -9.14 9.52 -21.27
N TYR A 175 -9.01 8.98 -20.09
CA TYR A 175 -7.75 8.39 -19.61
C TYR A 175 -7.59 6.99 -20.18
N VAL A 176 -6.63 6.83 -21.07
CA VAL A 176 -6.27 5.54 -21.67
C VAL A 176 -5.18 4.89 -20.81
N VAL A 177 -5.43 3.66 -20.33
CA VAL A 177 -4.46 2.93 -19.50
C VAL A 177 -3.13 2.79 -20.24
N GLU A 178 -2.02 2.93 -19.54
CA GLU A 178 -0.63 2.95 -20.03
C GLU A 178 -0.26 4.16 -20.92
N ARG A 179 -1.23 4.96 -21.37
CA ARG A 179 -0.94 6.15 -22.19
C ARG A 179 -1.12 7.45 -21.38
N GLY A 180 -2.27 7.64 -20.77
CA GLY A 180 -2.64 8.87 -20.09
C GLY A 180 -3.89 9.53 -20.66
N PRO A 181 -4.17 10.81 -20.28
CA PRO A 181 -5.38 11.51 -20.70
C PRO A 181 -5.26 11.98 -22.16
N VAL A 182 -6.31 11.71 -22.93
CA VAL A 182 -6.52 12.19 -24.29
C VAL A 182 -7.72 13.11 -24.28
N ARG A 183 -7.58 14.32 -24.82
CA ARG A 183 -8.67 15.29 -24.92
C ARG A 183 -9.77 14.78 -25.86
N THR A 184 -11.02 14.90 -25.42
CA THR A 184 -12.18 14.41 -26.20
C THR A 184 -13.19 15.51 -26.41
N ALA A 185 -13.69 15.59 -27.65
CA ALA A 185 -14.75 16.52 -28.06
C ALA A 185 -15.99 15.72 -28.56
N GLY A 186 -16.29 14.59 -27.89
CA GLY A 186 -17.35 13.65 -28.28
C GLY A 186 -17.00 12.23 -27.92
N THR A 187 -17.25 11.24 -28.79
CA THR A 187 -16.83 9.84 -28.55
C THR A 187 -15.31 9.74 -28.60
N GLY A 188 -14.72 9.45 -27.42
CA GLY A 188 -13.27 9.24 -27.27
C GLY A 188 -12.86 7.77 -27.41
N PRO A 189 -11.55 7.47 -27.25
CA PRO A 189 -11.05 6.11 -27.19
C PRO A 189 -11.62 5.38 -25.95
N ALA A 190 -11.51 4.05 -25.91
CA ALA A 190 -11.90 3.27 -24.74
C ALA A 190 -11.02 3.66 -23.53
N GLY A 191 -11.63 4.00 -22.40
CA GLY A 191 -10.91 4.45 -21.21
C GLY A 191 -11.84 4.98 -20.12
N VAL A 192 -11.27 5.76 -19.19
CA VAL A 192 -12.01 6.40 -18.09
C VAL A 192 -12.26 7.86 -18.44
N GLU A 193 -13.52 8.26 -18.50
CA GLU A 193 -13.90 9.66 -18.73
C GLU A 193 -13.65 10.51 -17.48
N LEU A 194 -12.98 11.64 -17.67
CA LEU A 194 -12.58 12.58 -16.64
C LEU A 194 -12.73 14.02 -17.10
N SER A 195 -13.09 14.91 -16.19
CA SER A 195 -12.97 16.33 -16.42
C SER A 195 -11.51 16.80 -16.25
N GLY A 196 -11.13 17.86 -16.96
CA GLY A 196 -9.82 18.49 -16.76
C GLY A 196 -9.65 19.01 -15.33
N GLN A 197 -10.72 19.49 -14.70
CA GLN A 197 -10.72 19.85 -13.28
C GLN A 197 -10.27 18.67 -12.40
N THR A 198 -10.83 17.45 -12.62
CA THR A 198 -10.45 16.26 -11.83
C THR A 198 -8.98 15.91 -12.02
N LEU A 199 -8.45 15.98 -13.24
CA LEU A 199 -7.03 15.70 -13.50
C LEU A 199 -6.12 16.68 -12.76
N LEU A 200 -6.44 17.99 -12.79
CA LEU A 200 -5.67 19.02 -12.09
C LEU A 200 -5.80 18.91 -10.57
N ASP A 201 -6.97 18.58 -10.06
CA ASP A 201 -7.21 18.34 -8.63
C ASP A 201 -6.38 17.14 -8.14
N MET A 202 -6.40 16.03 -8.88
CA MET A 202 -5.58 14.85 -8.55
C MET A 202 -4.09 15.18 -8.58
N GLN A 203 -3.63 15.95 -9.56
CA GLN A 203 -2.23 16.38 -9.66
C GLN A 203 -1.81 17.21 -8.43
N SER A 204 -2.71 18.08 -7.94
CA SER A 204 -2.49 18.93 -6.78
C SER A 204 -2.78 18.25 -5.45
N GLY A 205 -3.26 16.99 -5.45
CA GLY A 205 -3.64 16.27 -4.24
C GLY A 205 -4.93 16.77 -3.58
N VAL A 206 -5.77 17.48 -4.31
CA VAL A 206 -7.04 18.07 -3.83
C VAL A 206 -8.21 17.18 -4.23
N PHE A 207 -9.01 16.74 -3.26
CA PHE A 207 -10.14 15.84 -3.49
C PHE A 207 -11.44 16.36 -2.82
N SER A 208 -11.63 17.66 -2.82
CA SER A 208 -12.74 18.32 -2.09
C SER A 208 -14.09 18.21 -2.80
N SER A 209 -14.12 18.13 -4.15
CA SER A 209 -15.38 18.04 -4.90
C SER A 209 -15.87 16.60 -5.03
N ALA A 210 -17.19 16.40 -4.98
CA ALA A 210 -17.81 15.08 -5.17
C ALA A 210 -17.47 14.50 -6.56
N ALA A 211 -17.39 15.33 -7.60
CA ALA A 211 -17.02 14.92 -8.95
C ALA A 211 -15.58 14.38 -8.99
N THR A 212 -14.63 15.12 -8.40
CA THR A 212 -13.21 14.69 -8.31
C THR A 212 -13.10 13.39 -7.53
N GLN A 213 -13.79 13.25 -6.40
CA GLN A 213 -13.78 12.01 -5.60
C GLN A 213 -14.30 10.82 -6.40
N GLN A 214 -15.43 10.97 -7.10
CA GLN A 214 -16.03 9.90 -7.89
C GLN A 214 -15.16 9.52 -9.10
N GLN A 215 -14.72 10.50 -9.88
CA GLN A 215 -13.95 10.25 -11.10
C GLN A 215 -12.56 9.68 -10.75
N SER A 216 -11.87 10.23 -9.74
CA SER A 216 -10.58 9.70 -9.28
C SER A 216 -10.70 8.27 -8.75
N LYS A 217 -11.80 7.92 -8.06
CA LYS A 217 -12.09 6.56 -7.61
C LYS A 217 -12.20 5.59 -8.78
N VAL A 218 -12.89 5.97 -9.85
CA VAL A 218 -13.03 5.13 -11.06
C VAL A 218 -11.67 4.95 -11.72
N LEU A 219 -10.93 6.05 -11.94
CA LEU A 219 -9.60 6.00 -12.55
C LEU A 219 -8.65 5.11 -11.76
N MET A 220 -8.47 5.37 -10.46
CA MET A 220 -7.53 4.61 -9.63
C MET A 220 -7.92 3.13 -9.54
N ARG A 221 -9.21 2.83 -9.50
CA ARG A 221 -9.70 1.44 -9.56
C ARG A 221 -9.29 0.76 -10.87
N THR A 222 -9.42 1.45 -12.01
CA THR A 222 -9.06 0.92 -13.32
C THR A 222 -7.56 0.67 -13.40
N LEU A 223 -6.72 1.64 -12.99
CA LEU A 223 -5.27 1.52 -13.03
C LEU A 223 -4.76 0.40 -12.10
N ILE A 224 -5.26 0.33 -10.87
CA ILE A 224 -4.89 -0.71 -9.92
C ILE A 224 -5.33 -2.10 -10.41
N ASN A 225 -6.53 -2.22 -10.99
CA ASN A 225 -6.98 -3.50 -11.55
C ASN A 225 -6.09 -3.93 -12.71
N HIS A 226 -5.64 -2.99 -13.55
CA HIS A 226 -4.68 -3.28 -14.60
C HIS A 226 -3.37 -3.84 -14.05
N CYS A 227 -2.79 -3.21 -13.01
CA CYS A 227 -1.58 -3.69 -12.33
C CYS A 227 -1.76 -5.06 -11.65
N LEU A 228 -2.95 -5.34 -11.12
CA LEU A 228 -3.27 -6.62 -10.48
C LEU A 228 -3.44 -7.77 -11.48
N GLY A 229 -3.70 -7.48 -12.75
CA GLY A 229 -4.02 -8.50 -13.74
C GLY A 229 -5.24 -9.33 -13.31
N ASN A 230 -5.02 -10.63 -13.10
CA ASN A 230 -6.08 -11.57 -12.69
C ASN A 230 -6.29 -11.67 -11.17
N GLN A 231 -5.56 -10.88 -10.37
CA GLN A 231 -5.68 -10.93 -8.91
C GLN A 231 -6.88 -10.12 -8.41
N VAL A 232 -7.68 -10.70 -7.53
CA VAL A 232 -8.85 -10.06 -6.93
C VAL A 232 -8.48 -9.42 -5.60
N LEU A 233 -9.01 -8.22 -5.29
CA LEU A 233 -8.89 -7.59 -3.98
C LEU A 233 -10.06 -8.01 -3.09
N HIS A 234 -9.76 -8.84 -2.09
CA HIS A 234 -10.75 -9.36 -1.14
C HIS A 234 -11.33 -8.26 -0.24
N THR A 235 -10.52 -7.28 0.14
CA THR A 235 -10.97 -6.14 0.97
C THR A 235 -12.02 -5.29 0.26
N ARG A 236 -11.97 -5.17 -1.07
CA ARG A 236 -13.03 -4.49 -1.85
C ARG A 236 -14.35 -5.26 -1.85
N GLN A 237 -14.30 -6.58 -1.86
CA GLN A 237 -15.49 -7.42 -1.74
C GLN A 237 -16.12 -7.22 -0.35
N LEU A 238 -15.32 -7.32 0.71
CA LEU A 238 -15.76 -7.09 2.08
C LEU A 238 -16.42 -5.72 2.28
N LEU A 239 -15.86 -4.66 1.68
CA LEU A 239 -16.46 -3.31 1.74
C LEU A 239 -17.83 -3.25 1.08
N ARG A 240 -18.04 -3.95 -0.03
CA ARG A 240 -19.35 -4.04 -0.69
C ARG A 240 -20.36 -4.80 0.15
N ASP A 241 -19.97 -5.97 0.63
CA ASP A 241 -20.82 -6.84 1.45
C ASP A 241 -21.30 -6.12 2.73
N LEU A 242 -20.43 -5.26 3.33
CA LEU A 242 -20.80 -4.46 4.51
C LEU A 242 -21.69 -3.24 4.19
N GLN A 243 -21.71 -2.76 2.96
CA GLN A 243 -22.59 -1.66 2.53
C GLN A 243 -23.98 -2.14 2.12
N GLU A 244 -24.15 -3.44 1.89
CA GLU A 244 -25.40 -4.11 1.56
C GLU A 244 -26.16 -4.64 2.80
N LEU A 245 -25.53 -4.58 4.02
CA LEU A 245 -26.13 -4.90 5.32
C LEU A 245 -26.73 -3.68 6.00
#